data_bc0df4c0423466457bd75e84af64d7fe
#
_entry.id   bc0df4c0423466457bd75e84af64d7fe
#
_cell.length_a   1.000
_cell.length_b   1.000
_cell.length_c   1.000
_cell.angle_alpha   90.00
_cell.angle_beta   90.00
_cell.angle_gamma   90.00
#
_symmetry.space_group_name_H-M   'P 1'
#
loop_
_entity.id
_entity.type
_entity.pdbx_description
1 polymer ?
#
loop_
_entity_poly.entity_id
_entity_poly.type
_entity_poly.pdbx_seq_one_letter_code
_entity_poly.pdbx_strand_id
1 'polypeptide(L)'
;MKNEKEIKQFVMDRYAEIASNAGSCCSCCACNAGIVEQAKSIGYSEAEIRNIPEGSVMGLGCGNPTALVELKAGETVLDLGSGGGVDVFLAAQKVGENGNVIGVDMTSEMLEKARGNAKVGSYKNVEFRAGEIENLPVEDDSIDVVISNCVATSHRIN
;
A
#
# COMPACT_ATOMS: atom_id res chain seq x y z
N MET A 1 -2.03 -30.47 6.05
CA MET A 1 -2.40 -29.20 5.38
C MET A 1 -2.50 -28.14 6.45
N LYS A 2 -1.86 -26.97 6.28
CA LYS A 2 -2.00 -25.84 7.21
C LYS A 2 -3.45 -25.35 7.16
N ASN A 3 -4.05 -25.01 8.31
CA ASN A 3 -5.37 -24.41 8.33
C ASN A 3 -5.30 -22.93 7.91
N GLU A 4 -6.44 -22.33 7.63
CA GLU A 4 -6.52 -20.94 7.15
C GLU A 4 -5.85 -19.94 8.09
N LYS A 5 -6.01 -20.12 9.42
CA LYS A 5 -5.38 -19.27 10.44
C LYS A 5 -3.86 -19.38 10.42
N GLU A 6 -3.33 -20.59 10.23
CA GLU A 6 -1.87 -20.81 10.14
C GLU A 6 -1.29 -20.20 8.87
N ILE A 7 -2.04 -20.21 7.77
CA ILE A 7 -1.63 -19.56 6.51
C ILE A 7 -1.62 -18.04 6.68
N LYS A 8 -2.69 -17.45 7.23
CA LYS A 8 -2.75 -16.01 7.52
C LYS A 8 -1.61 -15.58 8.43
N GLN A 9 -1.37 -16.28 9.53
CA GLN A 9 -0.29 -15.96 10.45
C GLN A 9 1.07 -16.01 9.75
N PHE A 10 1.33 -17.04 8.95
CA PHE A 10 2.57 -17.15 8.19
C PHE A 10 2.77 -15.97 7.21
N VAL A 11 1.70 -15.55 6.55
CA VAL A 11 1.74 -14.40 5.64
C VAL A 11 2.02 -13.11 6.40
N MET A 12 1.33 -12.89 7.53
CA MET A 12 1.55 -11.72 8.39
C MET A 12 3.00 -11.66 8.88
N ASP A 13 3.53 -12.76 9.43
CA ASP A 13 4.90 -12.83 9.93
C ASP A 13 5.92 -12.51 8.82
N ARG A 14 5.67 -13.00 7.60
CA ARG A 14 6.54 -12.73 6.46
C ARG A 14 6.55 -11.26 6.04
N TYR A 15 5.38 -10.63 5.99
CA TYR A 15 5.28 -9.21 5.65
C TYR A 15 5.80 -8.31 6.78
N ALA A 16 5.62 -8.70 8.05
CA ALA A 16 6.21 -8.01 9.20
C ALA A 16 7.75 -8.02 9.15
N GLU A 17 8.34 -9.18 8.81
CA GLU A 17 9.78 -9.32 8.62
C GLU A 17 10.29 -8.39 7.50
N ILE A 18 9.59 -8.35 6.36
CA ILE A 18 9.95 -7.48 5.24
C ILE A 18 9.85 -5.99 5.64
N ALA A 19 8.77 -5.59 6.33
CA ALA A 19 8.60 -4.23 6.80
C ALA A 19 9.72 -3.78 7.74
N SER A 20 10.13 -4.67 8.65
CA SER A 20 11.18 -4.42 9.63
C SER A 20 12.58 -4.35 9.00
N ASN A 21 12.84 -5.18 8.00
CA ASN A 21 14.15 -5.27 7.34
C ASN A 21 14.37 -4.22 6.23
N ALA A 22 13.33 -3.66 5.67
CA ALA A 22 13.43 -2.65 4.61
C ALA A 22 14.10 -1.33 5.05
N GLY A 23 14.44 -1.18 6.34
CA GLY A 23 15.22 -0.05 6.86
C GLY A 23 16.69 -0.37 7.18
N SER A 24 17.12 -1.64 7.04
CA SER A 24 18.45 -2.10 7.48
C SER A 24 19.47 -2.30 6.35
N CYS A 25 19.15 -1.92 5.13
CA CYS A 25 20.19 -1.88 4.09
C CYS A 25 21.06 -0.66 4.29
N CYS A 26 22.34 -0.90 4.59
CA CYS A 26 23.41 0.13 4.60
C CYS A 26 23.19 1.16 3.50
N SER A 27 23.56 2.42 3.80
CA SER A 27 23.58 3.61 2.93
C SER A 27 24.29 3.44 1.56
N CYS A 28 24.25 2.28 0.93
CA CYS A 28 24.78 2.10 -0.42
C CYS A 28 23.63 2.29 -1.43
N CYS A 29 23.77 3.32 -2.26
CA CYS A 29 22.86 3.71 -3.35
C CYS A 29 22.46 2.55 -4.30
N ALA A 30 23.12 1.41 -4.24
CA ALA A 30 22.86 0.26 -5.10
C ALA A 30 21.60 -0.54 -4.73
N CYS A 31 21.19 -0.57 -3.46
CA CYS A 31 19.99 -1.32 -3.04
C CYS A 31 18.71 -0.60 -3.47
N ASN A 32 18.74 0.73 -3.47
CA ASN A 32 17.58 1.55 -3.83
C ASN A 32 17.30 1.56 -5.33
N ALA A 33 18.36 1.51 -6.16
CA ALA A 33 18.24 1.44 -7.62
C ALA A 33 17.47 0.19 -8.09
N GLY A 34 17.66 -0.95 -7.42
CA GLY A 34 16.95 -2.20 -7.76
C GLY A 34 15.44 -2.14 -7.44
N ILE A 35 15.06 -1.53 -6.35
CA ILE A 35 13.64 -1.39 -5.93
C ILE A 35 12.89 -0.44 -6.89
N VAL A 36 13.53 0.68 -7.27
CA VAL A 36 12.97 1.64 -8.23
C VAL A 36 12.82 1.00 -9.60
N GLU A 37 13.81 0.26 -10.06
CA GLU A 37 13.77 -0.46 -11.34
C GLU A 37 12.66 -1.52 -11.36
N GLN A 38 12.47 -2.24 -10.26
CA GLN A 38 11.38 -3.19 -10.09
C GLN A 38 10.02 -2.48 -10.12
N ALA A 39 9.86 -1.34 -9.44
CA ALA A 39 8.63 -0.56 -9.48
C ALA A 39 8.30 -0.09 -10.90
N LYS A 40 9.30 0.37 -11.66
CA LYS A 40 9.14 0.72 -13.08
C LYS A 40 8.69 -0.47 -13.92
N SER A 41 9.25 -1.66 -13.69
CA SER A 41 8.92 -2.86 -14.46
C SER A 41 7.47 -3.33 -14.29
N ILE A 42 6.82 -2.96 -13.19
CA ILE A 42 5.41 -3.28 -12.89
C ILE A 42 4.45 -2.11 -13.19
N GLY A 43 4.93 -1.05 -13.84
CA GLY A 43 4.10 -0.03 -14.44
C GLY A 43 4.06 1.32 -13.72
N TYR A 44 4.85 1.56 -12.66
CA TYR A 44 4.99 2.88 -12.07
C TYR A 44 5.95 3.75 -12.89
N SER A 45 5.55 4.97 -13.21
CA SER A 45 6.44 5.94 -13.85
C SER A 45 7.48 6.48 -12.87
N GLU A 46 8.60 6.95 -13.40
CA GLU A 46 9.63 7.59 -12.58
C GLU A 46 9.12 8.83 -11.85
N ALA A 47 8.20 9.58 -12.46
CA ALA A 47 7.59 10.74 -11.85
C ALA A 47 6.70 10.35 -10.65
N GLU A 48 5.91 9.29 -10.76
CA GLU A 48 5.11 8.76 -9.65
C GLU A 48 5.99 8.34 -8.48
N ILE A 49 7.07 7.59 -8.75
CA ILE A 49 7.99 7.10 -7.71
C ILE A 49 8.71 8.27 -7.00
N ARG A 50 9.10 9.31 -7.73
CA ARG A 50 9.77 10.49 -7.14
C ARG A 50 8.86 11.37 -6.29
N ASN A 51 7.55 11.33 -6.55
CA ASN A 51 6.57 12.17 -5.89
C ASN A 51 5.96 11.55 -4.62
N ILE A 52 6.36 10.33 -4.28
CA ILE A 52 5.91 9.64 -3.06
C ILE A 52 7.07 9.43 -2.09
N PRO A 53 6.80 9.21 -0.78
CA PRO A 53 7.86 8.91 0.17
C PRO A 53 8.67 7.68 -0.22
N GLU A 54 9.99 7.82 -0.26
CA GLU A 54 10.91 6.75 -0.68
C GLU A 54 10.71 5.44 0.12
N GLY A 55 10.44 5.55 1.41
CA GLY A 55 10.17 4.40 2.28
C GLY A 55 8.90 3.62 1.96
N SER A 56 8.01 4.14 1.10
CA SER A 56 6.80 3.44 0.68
C SER A 56 7.07 2.39 -0.40
N VAL A 57 8.08 2.61 -1.24
CA VAL A 57 8.43 1.71 -2.36
C VAL A 57 9.23 0.53 -1.82
N MET A 58 8.60 -0.63 -1.73
CA MET A 58 9.18 -1.84 -1.14
C MET A 58 9.39 -2.98 -2.14
N GLY A 59 9.03 -2.78 -3.40
CA GLY A 59 9.14 -3.79 -4.46
C GLY A 59 8.20 -5.00 -4.30
N LEU A 60 7.10 -4.84 -3.57
CA LEU A 60 6.15 -5.93 -3.27
C LEU A 60 4.92 -5.93 -4.18
N GLY A 61 4.73 -4.90 -5.00
CA GLY A 61 3.59 -4.77 -5.90
C GLY A 61 3.69 -5.68 -7.12
N CYS A 62 2.53 -5.98 -7.72
CA CYS A 62 2.40 -6.77 -8.95
C CYS A 62 1.89 -5.94 -10.15
N GLY A 63 1.59 -4.67 -9.94
CA GLY A 63 1.06 -3.75 -10.94
C GLY A 63 0.88 -2.33 -10.39
N ASN A 64 0.36 -1.43 -11.22
CA ASN A 64 -0.01 -0.07 -10.85
C ASN A 64 -1.53 0.10 -10.98
N PRO A 65 -2.32 -0.16 -9.93
CA PRO A 65 -3.78 -0.04 -9.97
C PRO A 65 -4.23 1.40 -10.21
N THR A 66 -3.46 2.39 -9.74
CA THR A 66 -3.79 3.81 -9.92
C THR A 66 -3.64 4.29 -11.37
N ALA A 67 -2.91 3.57 -12.21
CA ALA A 67 -2.83 3.84 -13.64
C ALA A 67 -4.05 3.31 -14.42
N LEU A 68 -4.74 2.31 -13.87
CA LEU A 68 -5.89 1.66 -14.52
C LEU A 68 -7.22 2.30 -14.17
N VAL A 69 -7.27 3.07 -13.07
CA VAL A 69 -8.48 3.72 -12.56
C VAL A 69 -8.40 5.22 -12.77
N GLU A 70 -9.44 5.81 -13.36
CA GLU A 70 -9.58 7.25 -13.48
C GLU A 70 -10.14 7.82 -12.17
N LEU A 71 -9.23 8.11 -11.22
CA LEU A 71 -9.59 8.75 -9.95
C LEU A 71 -9.92 10.22 -10.16
N LYS A 72 -11.01 10.69 -9.54
CA LYS A 72 -11.50 12.06 -9.63
C LYS A 72 -11.23 12.85 -8.35
N ALA A 73 -11.07 14.15 -8.49
CA ALA A 73 -10.90 15.03 -7.35
C ALA A 73 -12.11 14.94 -6.40
N GLY A 74 -11.84 14.81 -5.12
CA GLY A 74 -12.86 14.72 -4.06
C GLY A 74 -13.36 13.31 -3.75
N GLU A 75 -12.95 12.27 -4.49
CA GLU A 75 -13.35 10.88 -4.22
C GLU A 75 -12.70 10.34 -2.94
N THR A 76 -13.39 9.42 -2.30
CA THR A 76 -12.87 8.58 -1.21
C THR A 76 -12.43 7.23 -1.77
N VAL A 77 -11.15 6.92 -1.64
CA VAL A 77 -10.54 5.70 -2.18
C VAL A 77 -10.16 4.76 -1.04
N LEU A 78 -10.43 3.48 -1.21
CA LEU A 78 -9.99 2.41 -0.30
C LEU A 78 -8.93 1.56 -1.01
N ASP A 79 -7.76 1.43 -0.37
CA ASP A 79 -6.69 0.53 -0.82
C ASP A 79 -6.60 -0.70 0.08
N LEU A 80 -6.86 -1.87 -0.49
CA LEU A 80 -6.83 -3.15 0.21
C LEU A 80 -5.43 -3.77 0.14
N GLY A 81 -4.82 -3.99 1.32
CA GLY A 81 -3.45 -4.46 1.43
C GLY A 81 -2.45 -3.38 1.09
N SER A 82 -2.62 -2.20 1.71
CA SER A 82 -1.89 -0.97 1.38
C SER A 82 -0.38 -1.03 1.63
N GLY A 83 0.11 -1.98 2.42
CA GLY A 83 1.53 -2.15 2.71
C GLY A 83 2.19 -0.85 3.18
N GLY A 84 3.30 -0.46 2.55
CA GLY A 84 4.04 0.79 2.83
C GLY A 84 3.37 2.06 2.32
N GLY A 85 2.23 1.96 1.60
CA GLY A 85 1.38 3.07 1.19
C GLY A 85 1.61 3.61 -0.22
N VAL A 86 2.32 2.91 -1.10
CA VAL A 86 2.61 3.39 -2.48
C VAL A 86 1.35 3.85 -3.19
N ASP A 87 0.36 2.96 -3.33
CA ASP A 87 -0.87 3.24 -4.07
C ASP A 87 -1.76 4.25 -3.33
N VAL A 88 -1.73 4.26 -1.99
CA VAL A 88 -2.41 5.27 -1.16
C VAL A 88 -1.88 6.67 -1.46
N PHE A 89 -0.56 6.87 -1.52
CA PHE A 89 0.02 8.19 -1.78
C PHE A 89 -0.23 8.65 -3.21
N LEU A 90 -0.15 7.76 -4.19
CA LEU A 90 -0.49 8.07 -5.58
C LEU A 90 -1.96 8.44 -5.74
N ALA A 91 -2.85 7.68 -5.12
CA ALA A 91 -4.28 7.99 -5.12
C ALA A 91 -4.56 9.34 -4.43
N ALA A 92 -3.92 9.61 -3.29
CA ALA A 92 -4.08 10.86 -2.54
C ALA A 92 -3.73 12.10 -3.36
N GLN A 93 -2.70 12.01 -4.21
CA GLN A 93 -2.35 13.09 -5.13
C GLN A 93 -3.42 13.30 -6.22
N LYS A 94 -4.02 12.21 -6.71
CA LYS A 94 -5.05 12.27 -7.77
C LYS A 94 -6.38 12.82 -7.25
N VAL A 95 -6.82 12.39 -6.07
CA VAL A 95 -8.08 12.86 -5.48
C VAL A 95 -7.98 14.25 -4.87
N GLY A 96 -6.76 14.74 -4.59
CA GLY A 96 -6.49 16.07 -4.09
C GLY A 96 -6.93 16.30 -2.64
N GLU A 97 -6.85 17.55 -2.19
CA GLU A 97 -7.09 17.91 -0.77
C GLU A 97 -8.52 17.70 -0.29
N ASN A 98 -9.50 17.67 -1.20
CA ASN A 98 -10.91 17.44 -0.89
C ASN A 98 -11.31 15.95 -0.95
N GLY A 99 -10.43 15.09 -1.47
CA GLY A 99 -10.60 13.65 -1.45
C GLY A 99 -9.94 13.03 -0.22
N ASN A 100 -10.20 11.76 0.01
CA ASN A 100 -9.60 10.99 1.09
C ASN A 100 -9.16 9.61 0.62
N VAL A 101 -8.06 9.08 1.17
CA VAL A 101 -7.61 7.73 0.85
C VAL A 101 -7.39 6.94 2.13
N ILE A 102 -8.02 5.78 2.21
CA ILE A 102 -7.94 4.87 3.35
C ILE A 102 -7.16 3.64 2.90
N GLY A 103 -6.01 3.40 3.51
CA GLY A 103 -5.24 2.18 3.35
C GLY A 103 -5.59 1.19 4.45
N VAL A 104 -5.92 -0.03 4.08
CA VAL A 104 -6.17 -1.13 5.03
C VAL A 104 -5.12 -2.21 4.85
N ASP A 105 -4.50 -2.63 5.95
CA ASP A 105 -3.57 -3.74 5.98
C ASP A 105 -3.74 -4.55 7.27
N MET A 106 -3.48 -5.85 7.22
CA MET A 106 -3.55 -6.72 8.39
C MET A 106 -2.26 -6.73 9.21
N THR A 107 -1.16 -6.20 8.67
CA THR A 107 0.18 -6.24 9.25
C THR A 107 0.47 -4.92 9.96
N SER A 108 0.63 -4.95 11.29
CA SER A 108 0.90 -3.76 12.11
C SER A 108 2.16 -3.01 11.70
N GLU A 109 3.23 -3.74 11.39
CA GLU A 109 4.52 -3.19 10.97
C GLU A 109 4.43 -2.44 9.63
N MET A 110 3.60 -2.93 8.71
CA MET A 110 3.30 -2.23 7.46
C MET A 110 2.57 -0.93 7.72
N LEU A 111 1.56 -0.94 8.59
CA LEU A 111 0.80 0.25 8.95
C LEU A 111 1.65 1.30 9.66
N GLU A 112 2.55 0.89 10.56
CA GLU A 112 3.48 1.80 11.22
C GLU A 112 4.40 2.49 10.20
N LYS A 113 4.93 1.71 9.25
CA LYS A 113 5.75 2.22 8.16
C LYS A 113 4.97 3.18 7.28
N ALA A 114 3.76 2.81 6.87
CA ALA A 114 2.90 3.67 6.05
C ALA A 114 2.55 4.99 6.75
N ARG A 115 2.23 4.95 8.04
CA ARG A 115 2.01 6.17 8.85
C ARG A 115 3.26 7.03 8.99
N GLY A 116 4.43 6.41 9.13
CA GLY A 116 5.71 7.11 9.10
C GLY A 116 5.94 7.82 7.76
N ASN A 117 5.71 7.12 6.65
CA ASN A 117 5.82 7.67 5.31
C ASN A 117 4.84 8.83 5.07
N ALA A 118 3.59 8.72 5.55
CA ALA A 118 2.60 9.80 5.46
C ALA A 118 3.07 11.08 6.17
N LYS A 119 3.69 10.95 7.34
CA LYS A 119 4.27 12.08 8.07
C LYS A 119 5.42 12.72 7.30
N VAL A 120 6.35 11.91 6.78
CA VAL A 120 7.48 12.39 5.97
C VAL A 120 7.00 13.14 4.73
N GLY A 121 5.99 12.60 4.03
CA GLY A 121 5.39 13.22 2.84
C GLY A 121 4.39 14.35 3.15
N SER A 122 4.09 14.63 4.43
CA SER A 122 3.12 15.65 4.87
C SER A 122 1.70 15.44 4.29
N TYR A 123 1.31 14.19 4.06
CA TYR A 123 -0.03 13.86 3.59
C TYR A 123 -1.07 14.08 4.69
N LYS A 124 -2.12 14.84 4.38
CA LYS A 124 -3.23 15.15 5.30
C LYS A 124 -4.52 14.43 4.96
N ASN A 125 -4.62 13.92 3.75
CA ASN A 125 -5.79 13.26 3.18
C ASN A 125 -5.62 11.74 3.06
N VAL A 126 -4.79 11.15 3.92
CA VAL A 126 -4.59 9.70 4.00
C VAL A 126 -4.80 9.18 5.41
N GLU A 127 -5.36 8.00 5.52
CA GLU A 127 -5.56 7.29 6.78
C GLU A 127 -5.16 5.82 6.61
N PHE A 128 -4.55 5.23 7.65
CA PHE A 128 -4.18 3.82 7.65
C PHE A 128 -4.86 3.09 8.79
N ARG A 129 -5.64 2.07 8.47
CA ARG A 129 -6.45 1.28 9.40
C ARG A 129 -6.01 -0.18 9.40
N ALA A 130 -5.94 -0.77 10.61
CA ALA A 130 -5.75 -2.20 10.75
C ALA A 130 -7.07 -2.92 10.43
N GLY A 131 -7.01 -3.92 9.57
CA GLY A 131 -8.19 -4.70 9.21
C GLY A 131 -7.86 -5.82 8.24
N GLU A 132 -8.79 -6.76 8.15
CA GLU A 132 -8.78 -7.84 7.17
C GLU A 132 -9.80 -7.56 6.08
N ILE A 133 -9.59 -8.08 4.87
CA ILE A 133 -10.48 -7.87 3.72
C ILE A 133 -11.89 -8.45 3.96
N GLU A 134 -12.00 -9.43 4.86
CA GLU A 134 -13.27 -10.05 5.26
C GLU A 134 -14.07 -9.22 6.25
N ASN A 135 -13.41 -8.24 6.90
CA ASN A 135 -14.03 -7.36 7.87
C ASN A 135 -13.37 -5.97 7.81
N LEU A 136 -13.80 -5.19 6.83
CA LEU A 136 -13.21 -3.89 6.53
C LEU A 136 -13.58 -2.85 7.60
N PRO A 137 -12.60 -2.09 8.11
CA PRO A 137 -12.83 -1.05 9.11
C PRO A 137 -13.30 0.27 8.46
N VAL A 138 -14.31 0.20 7.61
CA VAL A 138 -14.91 1.35 6.92
C VAL A 138 -16.42 1.30 7.05
N GLU A 139 -17.07 2.47 7.01
CA GLU A 139 -18.52 2.58 7.07
C GLU A 139 -19.14 2.16 5.72
N ASP A 140 -20.38 1.66 5.78
CA ASP A 140 -21.15 1.34 4.58
C ASP A 140 -21.37 2.62 3.75
N ASP A 141 -21.38 2.47 2.44
CA ASP A 141 -21.62 3.55 1.47
C ASP A 141 -20.67 4.76 1.58
N SER A 142 -19.47 4.57 2.19
CA SER A 142 -18.50 5.65 2.41
C SER A 142 -17.35 5.71 1.39
N ILE A 143 -17.27 4.74 0.47
CA ILE A 143 -16.16 4.56 -0.47
C ILE A 143 -16.66 4.72 -1.91
N ASP A 144 -15.99 5.56 -2.69
CA ASP A 144 -16.29 5.75 -4.11
C ASP A 144 -15.52 4.76 -4.98
N VAL A 145 -14.27 4.47 -4.64
CA VAL A 145 -13.38 3.61 -5.43
C VAL A 145 -12.58 2.66 -4.52
N VAL A 146 -12.50 1.40 -4.91
CA VAL A 146 -11.63 0.41 -4.27
C VAL A 146 -10.50 0.03 -5.20
N ILE A 147 -9.28 0.08 -4.71
CA ILE A 147 -8.09 -0.42 -5.40
C ILE A 147 -7.45 -1.54 -4.57
N SER A 148 -6.70 -2.42 -5.22
CA SER A 148 -5.94 -3.48 -4.55
C SER A 148 -4.79 -3.93 -5.41
N ASN A 149 -3.64 -4.16 -4.78
CA ASN A 149 -2.44 -4.64 -5.44
C ASN A 149 -1.95 -5.93 -4.76
N CYS A 150 -2.08 -7.07 -5.46
CA CYS A 150 -1.62 -8.40 -5.03
C CYS A 150 -2.31 -9.03 -3.79
N VAL A 151 -3.42 -8.50 -3.31
CA VAL A 151 -4.12 -9.04 -2.13
C VAL A 151 -5.18 -10.09 -2.50
N ALA A 152 -5.87 -9.90 -3.62
CA ALA A 152 -6.99 -10.75 -4.03
C ALA A 152 -6.59 -12.18 -4.46
N THR A 153 -5.30 -12.45 -4.64
CA THR A 153 -4.79 -13.76 -5.08
C THR A 153 -4.69 -14.81 -3.97
N SER A 154 -4.82 -14.41 -2.71
CA SER A 154 -4.72 -15.31 -1.56
C SER A 154 -6.05 -15.87 -1.07
N HIS A 155 -7.18 -15.49 -1.68
CA HIS A 155 -8.51 -15.92 -1.26
C HIS A 155 -9.11 -16.94 -2.23
N ARG A 156 -9.49 -18.11 -1.71
CA ARG A 156 -10.42 -19.01 -2.41
C ARG A 156 -11.83 -18.46 -2.20
N ILE A 157 -12.42 -18.01 -3.28
CA ILE A 157 -13.87 -17.78 -3.33
C ILE A 157 -14.48 -19.20 -3.39
N ASN A 158 -15.15 -19.62 -2.33
CA ASN A 158 -16.01 -20.80 -2.32
C ASN A 158 -17.37 -20.43 -2.88
#